data_5e343738bec3dc247cc95e9d2aa88feb
#
_entry.id   5e343738bec3dc247cc95e9d2aa88feb
#
_cell.length_a   1.000
_cell.length_b   1.000
_cell.length_c   1.000
_cell.angle_alpha   90.00
_cell.angle_beta   90.00
_cell.angle_gamma   90.00
#
_symmetry.space_group_name_H-M   'P 1'
#
loop_
_entity.id
_entity.type
_entity.pdbx_description
1 polymer ?
#
loop_
_entity_poly.entity_id
_entity_poly.type
_entity_poly.pdbx_seq_one_letter_code
_entity_poly.pdbx_strand_id
1 'polypeptide(L)' 'MARYNVLLWDKDNDLYETIISTDNRETAETVANSLNKFVHQDRLLSMNNREPFDAVYIEDRMYKEDNLEYIEYKD' A
#
# COMPACT_ATOMS: atom_id res chain seq x y z
N MET A 1 -2.08 -18.53 4.62
CA MET A 1 -1.51 -17.28 4.08
C MET A 1 -2.58 -16.22 4.02
N ALA A 2 -2.21 -15.00 4.36
CA ALA A 2 -3.16 -13.90 4.30
C ALA A 2 -3.55 -13.56 2.86
N ARG A 3 -4.81 -13.23 2.66
CA ARG A 3 -5.34 -12.93 1.33
C ARG A 3 -4.93 -11.55 0.82
N TYR A 4 -4.87 -10.55 1.72
CA TYR A 4 -4.63 -9.17 1.32
C TYR A 4 -3.29 -8.67 1.84
N ASN A 5 -2.56 -7.97 1.00
CA ASN A 5 -1.37 -7.22 1.40
C ASN A 5 -1.65 -5.73 1.20
N VAL A 6 -1.26 -4.91 2.19
CA VAL A 6 -1.26 -3.46 2.02
C VAL A 6 0.16 -3.06 1.65
N LEU A 7 0.29 -2.40 0.51
CA LEU A 7 1.57 -2.08 -0.11
C LEU A 7 1.76 -0.58 -0.22
N LEU A 8 3.01 -0.15 -0.04
CA LEU A 8 3.44 1.20 -0.37
C LEU A 8 4.29 1.14 -1.63
N TRP A 9 4.04 2.02 -2.57
CA TRP A 9 4.72 2.04 -3.87
C TRP A 9 5.72 3.19 -3.97
N ASP A 10 6.94 2.83 -4.37
CA ASP A 10 8.01 3.78 -4.67
C ASP A 10 8.13 3.87 -6.20
N LYS A 11 7.66 4.97 -6.75
CA LYS A 11 7.60 5.20 -8.19
C LYS A 11 8.99 5.23 -8.82
N ASP A 12 9.93 5.87 -8.18
CA ASP A 12 11.25 6.10 -8.77
C ASP A 12 12.01 4.80 -8.99
N ASN A 13 11.80 3.82 -8.12
CA ASN A 13 12.45 2.51 -8.22
C ASN A 13 11.50 1.41 -8.65
N ASP A 14 10.21 1.73 -8.86
CA ASP A 14 9.15 0.77 -9.20
C ASP A 14 9.15 -0.42 -8.24
N LEU A 15 9.19 -0.14 -6.97
CA LEU A 15 9.23 -1.14 -5.91
C LEU A 15 8.06 -0.97 -4.96
N TYR A 16 7.56 -2.12 -4.47
CA TYR A 16 6.50 -2.15 -3.46
C TYR A 16 7.05 -2.68 -2.15
N GLU A 17 6.64 -2.06 -1.05
CA GLU A 17 6.93 -2.57 0.28
C GLU A 17 5.63 -3.01 0.95
N THR A 18 5.58 -4.26 1.43
CA THR A 18 4.42 -4.79 2.14
C THR A 18 4.46 -4.32 3.58
N ILE A 19 3.39 -3.66 4.02
CA ILE A 19 3.29 -3.14 5.38
C ILE A 19 2.60 -4.15 6.29
N ILE A 20 1.45 -4.66 5.87
CA ILE A 20 0.74 -5.71 6.59
C ILE A 20 0.14 -6.71 5.63
N SER A 21 -0.16 -7.90 6.16
CA SER A 21 -0.91 -8.92 5.46
C SER A 21 -2.07 -9.33 6.36
N THR A 22 -3.27 -9.46 5.80
CA THR A 22 -4.47 -9.79 6.55
C THR A 22 -5.47 -10.53 5.68
N ASP A 23 -6.27 -11.39 6.29
CA ASP A 23 -7.39 -12.05 5.60
C ASP A 23 -8.65 -11.19 5.59
N ASN A 24 -8.64 -10.08 6.31
CA ASN A 24 -9.81 -9.22 6.50
C ASN A 24 -9.71 -8.01 5.60
N ARG A 25 -10.62 -7.92 4.60
CA ARG A 25 -10.66 -6.80 3.66
C ARG A 25 -10.83 -5.46 4.35
N GLU A 26 -11.71 -5.41 5.35
CA GLU A 26 -11.98 -4.16 6.08
C GLU A 26 -10.74 -3.67 6.82
N THR A 27 -9.99 -4.60 7.43
CA THR A 27 -8.73 -4.26 8.09
C THR A 27 -7.73 -3.71 7.08
N ALA A 28 -7.61 -4.33 5.91
CA ALA A 28 -6.72 -3.86 4.86
C ALA A 28 -7.09 -2.43 4.43
N GLU A 29 -8.38 -2.16 4.24
CA GLU A 29 -8.84 -0.83 3.83
C GLU A 29 -8.58 0.21 4.92
N THR A 30 -8.82 -0.13 6.18
CA THR A 30 -8.59 0.79 7.30
C THR A 30 -7.11 1.17 7.38
N VAL A 31 -6.22 0.19 7.29
CA VAL A 31 -4.78 0.45 7.32
C VAL A 31 -4.34 1.25 6.11
N ALA A 32 -4.83 0.87 4.92
CA ALA A 32 -4.48 1.59 3.69
C ALA A 32 -4.90 3.06 3.74
N ASN A 33 -6.11 3.32 4.23
CA ASN A 33 -6.61 4.69 4.36
C ASN A 33 -5.77 5.51 5.36
N SER A 34 -5.38 4.89 6.47
CA SER A 34 -4.54 5.55 7.47
C SER A 34 -3.15 5.87 6.93
N LEU A 35 -2.54 4.91 6.22
CA LEU A 35 -1.22 5.12 5.61
C LEU A 35 -1.27 6.18 4.52
N ASN A 36 -2.36 6.21 3.76
CA ASN A 36 -2.49 7.14 2.63
C ASN A 36 -2.43 8.59 3.08
N LYS A 37 -2.93 8.89 4.28
CA LYS A 37 -2.82 10.23 4.85
C LYS A 37 -1.35 10.64 4.99
N PHE A 38 -0.50 9.74 5.49
CA PHE A 38 0.93 10.04 5.65
C PHE A 38 1.67 10.07 4.32
N VAL A 39 1.28 9.20 3.38
CA VAL A 39 1.84 9.21 2.03
C VAL A 39 1.53 10.55 1.35
N HIS A 40 0.30 11.03 1.48
CA HIS A 40 -0.11 12.31 0.91
C HIS A 40 0.72 13.49 1.49
N GLN A 41 1.19 13.35 2.73
CA GLN A 41 2.00 14.37 3.40
C GLN A 41 3.50 14.16 3.22
N ASP A 42 3.91 13.22 2.37
CA ASP A 42 5.32 12.85 2.14
C ASP A 42 6.04 12.44 3.45
N ARG A 43 5.32 11.80 4.36
CA ARG A 43 5.84 11.47 5.70
C ARG A 43 6.26 10.02 5.86
N LEU A 44 6.01 9.17 4.85
CA LEU A 44 6.48 7.78 4.85
C LEU A 44 7.58 7.64 3.81
N LEU A 45 8.76 7.22 4.27
CA LEU A 45 9.93 7.11 3.43
C LEU A 45 10.26 5.66 3.16
N SER A 46 10.69 5.37 1.93
CA SER A 46 11.19 4.06 1.54
C SER A 46 12.44 3.72 2.35
N MET A 47 12.52 2.47 2.82
CA MET A 47 13.69 2.00 3.56
C MET A 47 14.92 1.90 2.68
N ASN A 48 14.75 1.75 1.38
CA ASN A 48 15.86 1.55 0.45
C ASN A 48 16.54 2.86 0.04
N ASN A 49 15.76 3.91 -0.24
CA ASN A 49 16.31 5.15 -0.79
C ASN A 49 15.94 6.39 0.02
N ARG A 50 15.15 6.23 1.07
CA ARG A 50 14.69 7.31 1.95
C ARG A 50 13.90 8.41 1.24
N GLU A 51 13.32 8.08 0.10
CA GLU A 51 12.42 8.97 -0.61
C GLU A 51 10.98 8.69 -0.22
N PRO A 52 10.08 9.69 -0.27
CA PRO A 52 8.68 9.47 0.06
C PRO A 52 8.04 8.46 -0.88
N PHE A 53 7.13 7.65 -0.32
CA PHE A 53 6.29 6.78 -1.13
C PHE A 53 5.28 7.61 -1.92
N ASP A 54 4.88 7.08 -3.07
CA ASP A 54 4.00 7.79 -4.01
C ASP A 54 2.54 7.36 -3.92
N ALA A 55 2.28 6.13 -3.48
CA ALA A 55 0.92 5.61 -3.47
C ALA A 55 0.76 4.42 -2.53
N VAL A 56 -0.50 4.12 -2.20
CA VAL A 56 -0.89 2.95 -1.42
C VAL A 56 -1.73 2.04 -2.29
N TYR A 57 -1.47 0.74 -2.21
CA TYR A 57 -2.22 -0.28 -2.93
C TYR A 57 -2.65 -1.39 -1.98
N ILE A 58 -3.76 -2.04 -2.33
CA ILE A 58 -4.12 -3.31 -1.71
C ILE A 58 -3.98 -4.38 -2.77
N GLU A 59 -3.22 -5.43 -2.46
CA GLU A 59 -3.07 -6.59 -3.31
C GLU A 59 -4.01 -7.68 -2.82
N ASP A 60 -4.84 -8.22 -3.73
CA ASP A 60 -5.68 -9.37 -3.43
C ASP A 60 -4.99 -10.62 -3.99
N ARG A 61 -4.41 -11.41 -3.11
CA ARG A 61 -3.60 -12.56 -3.51
C ARG A 61 -4.41 -13.72 -4.10
N MET A 62 -5.74 -13.64 -4.02
CA MET A 62 -6.61 -14.64 -4.63
C MET A 62 -6.55 -14.58 -6.15
N TYR A 63 -6.26 -13.42 -6.70
CA TYR A 63 -6.19 -13.22 -8.15
C TYR A 63 -4.75 -13.11 -8.62
N LYS A 64 -4.46 -13.64 -9.80
CA LYS A 64 -3.11 -13.61 -10.37
C LYS A 64 -2.85 -12.37 -11.22
N GLU A 65 -3.91 -11.80 -11.79
CA GLU A 65 -3.82 -10.63 -12.65
C GLU A 65 -4.75 -9.56 -12.13
N ASP A 66 -4.41 -8.29 -12.36
CA ASP A 66 -5.21 -7.13 -11.95
C ASP A 66 -5.54 -7.18 -10.46
N ASN A 67 -4.61 -7.69 -9.66
CA ASN A 67 -4.80 -7.89 -8.24
C ASN A 67 -4.40 -6.69 -7.40
N LEU A 68 -3.88 -5.62 -8.00
CA LEU A 68 -3.49 -4.40 -7.29
C LEU A 68 -4.59 -3.36 -7.41
N GLU A 69 -5.08 -2.90 -6.28
CA GLU A 69 -6.09 -1.83 -6.22
C GLU A 69 -5.44 -0.57 -5.68
N TYR A 70 -5.44 0.49 -6.49
CA TYR A 70 -4.95 1.79 -6.06
C TYR A 70 -5.92 2.38 -5.03
N ILE A 71 -5.40 2.83 -3.90
CA ILE A 71 -6.20 3.43 -2.83
C ILE A 71 -6.07 4.94 -2.91
N GLU A 72 -7.14 5.58 -3.37
CA GLU A 72 -7.18 7.01 -3.53
C GLU A 72 -7.23 7.70 -2.17
N TYR A 73 -6.44 8.77 -2.02
CA TYR A 73 -6.49 9.59 -0.81
C TYR A 73 -7.81 10.36 -0.76
N LYS A 74 -8.47 10.28 0.38
CA LYS A 74 -9.72 11.03 0.63
C LYS A 74 -9.54 11.89 1.87
N ASP A 75 -9.83 13.15 1.70
CA ASP A 75 -9.83 14.10 2.80
C ASP A 75 -10.97 13.83 3.78
#